data_15c5d1636ac13e9ea26fad122aa513f8
#
_entry.id   15c5d1636ac13e9ea26fad122aa513f8
#
_cell.length_a   1.000
_cell.length_b   1.000
_cell.length_c   1.000
_cell.angle_alpha   90.00
_cell.angle_beta   90.00
_cell.angle_gamma   90.00
#
_symmetry.space_group_name_H-M   'P 1'
#
loop_
_entity.id
_entity.type
_entity.pdbx_description
1 polymer ?
#
loop_
_entity_poly.entity_id
_entity_poly.type
_entity_poly.pdbx_seq_one_letter_code
_entity_poly.pdbx_strand_id
1 'polypeptide(L)'
;MVSDVWHNLTVPHTASRGPGRPPAAKAAETRERIIGAAREVFSELGYDAATFQAIAIRADLTRPAINHYFANKQVLWREVVQQTNAVIVNAGRSRAQDETKLLARLSAYFTAAMQADSEDRSAAAFLVTSVLEAQRHPELSDEEHDSLKHAREFVAWAVNDAIARGELTTDTEVDSLVEMLVAVMWGMGFYAGFVGSHQELKAVVRQFELLMSNNLWRLQS
;
A
#
# COMPACT_ATOMS: atom_id res chain seq x y z
N MET A 1 31.28 -63.84 44.52
CA MET A 1 32.27 -62.87 44.98
C MET A 1 32.82 -62.20 43.75
N VAL A 2 32.31 -61.16 43.29
CA VAL A 2 32.94 -60.05 42.55
C VAL A 2 31.81 -59.10 42.21
N SER A 3 31.86 -57.90 42.72
CA SER A 3 30.91 -56.84 42.57
C SER A 3 31.24 -56.04 41.31
N ASP A 4 30.28 -55.92 40.41
CA ASP A 4 30.35 -55.04 39.24
C ASP A 4 29.82 -53.66 39.55
N VAL A 5 30.74 -52.71 39.50
CA VAL A 5 30.47 -51.26 39.62
C VAL A 5 30.20 -50.68 38.23
N TRP A 6 28.95 -50.35 37.90
CA TRP A 6 28.62 -49.65 36.71
C TRP A 6 28.73 -48.13 36.94
N HIS A 7 29.71 -47.51 36.25
CA HIS A 7 29.86 -46.04 36.20
C HIS A 7 28.82 -45.47 35.24
N ASN A 8 27.91 -44.70 35.78
CA ASN A 8 26.95 -43.88 35.05
C ASN A 8 27.64 -42.64 34.47
N LEU A 9 28.05 -42.67 33.20
CA LEU A 9 28.52 -41.49 32.47
C LEU A 9 27.32 -40.73 31.90
N THR A 10 26.87 -39.71 32.64
CA THR A 10 25.93 -38.73 32.15
C THR A 10 26.64 -37.79 31.18
N VAL A 11 26.32 -37.91 29.87
CA VAL A 11 26.78 -36.99 28.84
C VAL A 11 25.91 -35.73 28.93
N PRO A 12 26.49 -34.53 29.10
CA PRO A 12 25.68 -33.31 29.03
C PRO A 12 25.23 -33.07 27.61
N HIS A 13 23.91 -33.09 27.38
CA HIS A 13 23.30 -32.60 26.17
C HIS A 13 23.54 -31.09 26.05
N THR A 14 24.55 -30.66 25.32
CA THR A 14 24.65 -29.30 24.83
C THR A 14 23.59 -29.11 23.76
N ALA A 15 22.50 -28.46 24.15
CA ALA A 15 21.51 -27.96 23.19
C ALA A 15 22.21 -26.98 22.25
N SER A 16 22.48 -27.41 21.03
CA SER A 16 22.94 -26.56 19.92
C SER A 16 21.88 -25.50 19.66
N ARG A 17 22.14 -24.26 20.11
CA ARG A 17 21.40 -23.09 19.63
C ARG A 17 21.69 -22.99 18.13
N GLY A 18 20.69 -23.24 17.30
CA GLY A 18 20.78 -23.03 15.86
C GLY A 18 21.31 -21.62 15.53
N PRO A 19 21.94 -21.44 14.35
CA PRO A 19 22.50 -20.15 13.97
C PRO A 19 21.43 -19.08 14.03
N GLY A 20 21.60 -18.10 14.92
CA GLY A 20 20.70 -16.95 15.03
C GLY A 20 20.61 -16.23 13.69
N ARG A 21 19.41 -15.71 13.35
CA ARG A 21 19.14 -14.95 12.11
C ARG A 21 20.22 -13.86 11.93
N PRO A 22 20.78 -13.69 10.71
CA PRO A 22 21.85 -12.71 10.45
C PRO A 22 21.44 -11.31 10.93
N PRO A 23 22.36 -10.52 11.52
CA PRO A 23 22.07 -9.17 12.04
C PRO A 23 21.42 -8.24 11.02
N ALA A 24 21.81 -8.32 9.75
CA ALA A 24 21.23 -7.55 8.66
C ALA A 24 19.73 -7.90 8.41
N ALA A 25 19.35 -9.18 8.49
CA ALA A 25 17.97 -9.58 8.33
C ALA A 25 17.08 -9.09 9.48
N LYS A 26 17.60 -9.07 10.72
CA LYS A 26 16.88 -8.51 11.88
C LYS A 26 16.73 -6.99 11.78
N ALA A 27 17.74 -6.29 11.25
CA ALA A 27 17.66 -4.86 11.03
C ALA A 27 16.62 -4.50 9.96
N ALA A 28 16.57 -5.25 8.85
CA ALA A 28 15.55 -5.07 7.80
C ALA A 28 14.14 -5.30 8.35
N GLU A 29 13.91 -6.37 9.11
CA GLU A 29 12.62 -6.66 9.74
C GLU A 29 12.18 -5.56 10.72
N THR A 30 13.12 -5.04 11.51
CA THR A 30 12.83 -3.92 12.42
C THR A 30 12.45 -2.67 11.64
N ARG A 31 13.15 -2.38 10.53
CA ARG A 31 12.86 -1.23 9.67
C ARG A 31 11.47 -1.33 9.05
N GLU A 32 11.08 -2.47 8.52
CA GLU A 32 9.74 -2.73 7.98
C GLU A 32 8.66 -2.56 9.05
N ARG A 33 8.89 -3.04 10.26
CA ARG A 33 7.97 -2.87 11.38
C ARG A 33 7.79 -1.39 11.75
N ILE A 34 8.85 -0.60 11.71
CA ILE A 34 8.77 0.86 11.93
C ILE A 34 7.94 1.51 10.83
N ILE A 35 8.16 1.17 9.55
CA ILE A 35 7.45 1.73 8.41
C ILE A 35 5.95 1.39 8.49
N GLY A 36 5.60 0.14 8.79
CA GLY A 36 4.21 -0.27 8.98
C GLY A 36 3.52 0.52 10.10
N ALA A 37 4.14 0.60 11.28
CA ALA A 37 3.64 1.39 12.40
C ALA A 37 3.53 2.89 12.09
N ALA A 38 4.49 3.44 11.34
CA ALA A 38 4.46 4.83 10.92
C ALA A 38 3.31 5.09 9.94
N ARG A 39 3.05 4.17 9.00
CA ARG A 39 1.92 4.25 8.06
C ARG A 39 0.58 4.34 8.80
N GLU A 40 0.36 3.47 9.79
CA GLU A 40 -0.84 3.50 10.62
C GLU A 40 -0.97 4.83 11.38
N VAL A 41 0.09 5.25 12.10
CA VAL A 41 0.08 6.49 12.89
C VAL A 41 -0.15 7.73 12.01
N PHE A 42 0.48 7.79 10.84
CA PHE A 42 0.28 8.88 9.89
C PHE A 42 -1.14 8.88 9.30
N SER A 43 -1.71 7.72 9.03
CA SER A 43 -3.08 7.60 8.53
C SER A 43 -4.12 8.06 9.57
N GLU A 44 -3.88 7.75 10.85
CA GLU A 44 -4.78 8.09 11.95
C GLU A 44 -4.68 9.55 12.39
N LEU A 45 -3.46 10.08 12.50
CA LEU A 45 -3.18 11.38 13.13
C LEU A 45 -2.80 12.48 12.14
N GLY A 46 -2.49 12.15 10.89
CA GLY A 46 -1.87 13.07 9.94
C GLY A 46 -0.37 13.30 10.23
N TYR A 47 0.28 14.06 9.36
CA TYR A 47 1.72 14.31 9.50
C TYR A 47 2.06 15.11 10.75
N ASP A 48 1.35 16.20 11.05
CA ASP A 48 1.72 17.12 12.13
C ASP A 48 1.64 16.48 13.51
N ALA A 49 0.54 15.79 13.82
CA ALA A 49 0.31 15.21 15.13
C ALA A 49 1.08 13.88 15.35
N ALA A 50 1.54 13.24 14.29
CA ALA A 50 2.36 12.03 14.39
C ALA A 50 3.74 12.34 15.02
N THR A 51 4.15 11.52 15.99
CA THR A 51 5.43 11.64 16.68
C THR A 51 6.21 10.34 16.65
N PHE A 52 7.54 10.41 16.75
CA PHE A 52 8.39 9.21 16.90
C PHE A 52 8.04 8.42 18.17
N GLN A 53 7.49 9.06 19.19
CA GLN A 53 7.02 8.36 20.40
C GLN A 53 5.77 7.52 20.09
N ALA A 54 4.78 8.06 19.39
CA ALA A 54 3.58 7.33 18.99
C ALA A 54 3.93 6.15 18.09
N ILE A 55 4.82 6.38 17.10
CA ILE A 55 5.30 5.33 16.20
C ILE A 55 6.07 4.24 16.96
N ALA A 56 6.91 4.60 17.94
CA ALA A 56 7.64 3.65 18.74
C ALA A 56 6.70 2.74 19.56
N ILE A 57 5.68 3.32 20.18
CA ILE A 57 4.66 2.56 20.92
C ILE A 57 3.94 1.58 19.98
N ARG A 58 3.51 2.04 18.80
CA ARG A 58 2.82 1.21 17.81
C ARG A 58 3.71 0.08 17.29
N ALA A 59 5.00 0.35 17.10
CA ALA A 59 6.00 -0.61 16.63
C ALA A 59 6.50 -1.57 17.73
N ASP A 60 6.05 -1.43 18.98
CA ASP A 60 6.63 -2.13 20.14
C ASP A 60 8.16 -1.95 20.22
N LEU A 61 8.58 -0.68 20.12
CA LEU A 61 9.98 -0.26 20.16
C LEU A 61 10.15 0.95 21.10
N THR A 62 11.40 1.35 21.29
CA THR A 62 11.72 2.59 21.99
C THR A 62 11.94 3.73 21.00
N ARG A 63 11.66 4.98 21.40
CA ARG A 63 11.96 6.17 20.59
C ARG A 63 13.43 6.25 20.12
N PRO A 64 14.45 5.94 20.95
CA PRO A 64 15.83 5.85 20.49
C PRO A 64 16.04 4.82 19.37
N ALA A 65 15.31 3.70 19.39
CA ALA A 65 15.36 2.73 18.30
C ALA A 65 14.87 3.34 16.98
N ILE A 66 13.77 4.10 16.98
CA ILE A 66 13.30 4.79 15.78
C ILE A 66 14.38 5.77 15.27
N ASN A 67 14.98 6.57 16.14
CA ASN A 67 16.01 7.53 15.78
C ASN A 67 17.26 6.86 15.18
N HIS A 68 17.52 5.61 15.50
CA HIS A 68 18.62 4.85 14.91
C HIS A 68 18.38 4.53 13.43
N TYR A 69 17.12 4.32 13.02
CA TYR A 69 16.77 3.98 11.63
C TYR A 69 16.42 5.20 10.78
N PHE A 70 15.84 6.24 11.37
CA PHE A 70 15.31 7.39 10.66
C PHE A 70 15.76 8.69 11.34
N ALA A 71 16.46 9.53 10.59
CA ALA A 71 17.06 10.77 11.12
C ALA A 71 15.98 11.77 11.61
N ASN A 72 14.83 11.82 10.95
CA ASN A 72 13.71 12.70 11.31
C ASN A 72 12.39 12.19 10.72
N LYS A 73 11.28 12.83 11.11
CA LYS A 73 9.92 12.46 10.71
C LYS A 73 9.70 12.59 9.19
N GLN A 74 10.30 13.57 8.54
CA GLN A 74 10.18 13.78 7.10
C GLN A 74 10.84 12.65 6.29
N VAL A 75 12.01 12.18 6.72
CA VAL A 75 12.68 11.03 6.09
C VAL A 75 11.83 9.76 6.24
N LEU A 76 11.28 9.53 7.43
CA LEU A 76 10.38 8.40 7.65
C LEU A 76 9.10 8.50 6.80
N TRP A 77 8.50 9.69 6.71
CA TRP A 77 7.32 9.93 5.89
C TRP A 77 7.57 9.58 4.42
N ARG A 78 8.64 10.10 3.82
CA ARG A 78 9.01 9.81 2.42
C ARG A 78 9.19 8.32 2.18
N GLU A 79 9.82 7.64 3.10
CA GLU A 79 10.02 6.19 3.02
C GLU A 79 8.68 5.43 3.06
N VAL A 80 7.75 5.84 3.92
CA VAL A 80 6.40 5.26 3.98
C VAL A 80 5.65 5.50 2.66
N VAL A 81 5.74 6.70 2.10
CA VAL A 81 5.13 7.02 0.79
C VAL A 81 5.71 6.13 -0.30
N GLN A 82 7.03 6.07 -0.39
CA GLN A 82 7.74 5.26 -1.39
C GLN A 82 7.35 3.78 -1.31
N GLN A 83 7.39 3.21 -0.11
CA GLN A 83 7.08 1.79 0.08
C GLN A 83 5.61 1.49 -0.21
N THR A 84 4.69 2.34 0.23
CA THR A 84 3.26 2.16 0.00
C THR A 84 2.94 2.24 -1.49
N ASN A 85 3.48 3.24 -2.20
CA ASN A 85 3.34 3.36 -3.65
C ASN A 85 3.92 2.13 -4.37
N ALA A 86 5.12 1.69 -4.00
CA ALA A 86 5.76 0.54 -4.63
C ALA A 86 4.89 -0.73 -4.51
N VAL A 87 4.32 -0.99 -3.35
CA VAL A 87 3.45 -2.15 -3.12
C VAL A 87 2.17 -2.05 -3.95
N ILE A 88 1.45 -0.93 -3.87
CA ILE A 88 0.14 -0.76 -4.52
C ILE A 88 0.29 -0.63 -6.04
N VAL A 89 1.20 0.25 -6.51
CA VAL A 89 1.39 0.52 -7.93
C VAL A 89 1.94 -0.71 -8.67
N ASN A 90 2.93 -1.39 -8.08
CA ASN A 90 3.50 -2.59 -8.71
C ASN A 90 2.51 -3.74 -8.76
N ALA A 91 1.76 -3.99 -7.67
CA ALA A 91 0.72 -5.01 -7.63
C ALA A 91 -0.39 -4.70 -8.65
N GLY A 92 -0.83 -3.43 -8.70
CA GLY A 92 -1.87 -2.97 -9.63
C GLY A 92 -1.44 -3.07 -11.09
N ARG A 93 -0.26 -2.55 -11.44
CA ARG A 93 0.28 -2.61 -12.79
C ARG A 93 0.51 -4.04 -13.27
N SER A 94 1.09 -4.90 -12.43
CA SER A 94 1.32 -6.31 -12.78
C SER A 94 0.01 -7.02 -13.14
N ARG A 95 -1.04 -6.87 -12.32
CA ARG A 95 -2.35 -7.45 -12.60
C ARG A 95 -3.00 -6.87 -13.86
N ALA A 96 -2.91 -5.56 -14.05
CA ALA A 96 -3.51 -4.88 -15.19
C ALA A 96 -2.83 -5.23 -16.53
N GLN A 97 -1.55 -5.59 -16.53
CA GLN A 97 -0.82 -6.00 -17.74
C GLN A 97 -1.36 -7.32 -18.34
N ASP A 98 -1.89 -8.20 -17.51
CA ASP A 98 -2.48 -9.48 -17.96
C ASP A 98 -3.85 -9.28 -18.60
N GLU A 99 -4.47 -8.11 -18.42
CA GLU A 99 -5.78 -7.78 -18.95
C GLU A 99 -5.67 -7.04 -20.29
N THR A 100 -6.62 -7.32 -21.19
CA THR A 100 -6.64 -6.71 -22.54
C THR A 100 -7.65 -5.58 -22.67
N LYS A 101 -8.70 -5.54 -21.83
CA LYS A 101 -9.76 -4.54 -21.88
C LYS A 101 -9.55 -3.42 -20.87
N LEU A 102 -9.89 -2.19 -21.24
CA LEU A 102 -9.76 -1.01 -20.37
C LEU A 102 -10.43 -1.24 -19.00
N LEU A 103 -11.69 -1.65 -19.00
CA LEU A 103 -12.42 -1.84 -17.76
C LEU A 103 -11.82 -2.96 -16.90
N ALA A 104 -11.38 -4.06 -17.51
CA ALA A 104 -10.71 -5.14 -16.80
C ALA A 104 -9.37 -4.68 -16.18
N ARG A 105 -8.60 -3.84 -16.88
CA ARG A 105 -7.36 -3.24 -16.35
C ARG A 105 -7.61 -2.35 -15.15
N LEU A 106 -8.60 -1.46 -15.23
CA LEU A 106 -8.97 -0.60 -14.10
C LEU A 106 -9.41 -1.44 -12.90
N SER A 107 -10.28 -2.44 -13.11
CA SER A 107 -10.76 -3.34 -12.05
C SER A 107 -9.64 -4.20 -11.45
N ALA A 108 -8.72 -4.70 -12.29
CA ALA A 108 -7.56 -5.49 -11.83
C ALA A 108 -6.62 -4.65 -10.96
N TYR A 109 -6.36 -3.40 -11.36
CA TYR A 109 -5.56 -2.46 -10.57
C TYR A 109 -6.17 -2.24 -9.18
N PHE A 110 -7.48 -1.95 -9.15
CA PHE A 110 -8.21 -1.77 -7.89
C PHE A 110 -8.20 -3.01 -7.01
N THR A 111 -8.47 -4.16 -7.60
CA THR A 111 -8.49 -5.43 -6.86
C THR A 111 -7.13 -5.73 -6.24
N ALA A 112 -6.04 -5.47 -6.98
CA ALA A 112 -4.69 -5.65 -6.47
C ALA A 112 -4.36 -4.68 -5.32
N ALA A 113 -4.73 -3.40 -5.47
CA ALA A 113 -4.58 -2.40 -4.42
C ALA A 113 -5.33 -2.80 -3.14
N MET A 114 -6.58 -3.29 -3.29
CA MET A 114 -7.37 -3.80 -2.16
C MET A 114 -6.77 -5.03 -1.50
N GLN A 115 -6.19 -5.95 -2.27
CA GLN A 115 -5.57 -7.15 -1.73
C GLN A 115 -4.26 -6.84 -1.00
N ALA A 116 -3.48 -5.89 -1.48
CA ALA A 116 -2.28 -5.41 -0.81
C ALA A 116 -2.58 -4.73 0.54
N ASP A 117 -3.81 -4.20 0.69
CA ASP A 117 -4.31 -3.51 1.89
C ASP A 117 -5.21 -4.40 2.78
N SER A 118 -5.29 -5.72 2.48
CA SER A 118 -6.32 -6.60 3.05
C SER A 118 -6.23 -6.81 4.56
N GLU A 119 -5.08 -6.55 5.18
CA GLU A 119 -4.86 -6.87 6.59
C GLU A 119 -5.18 -5.70 7.54
N ASP A 120 -4.86 -4.46 7.18
CA ASP A 120 -4.98 -3.32 8.10
C ASP A 120 -5.61 -2.04 7.54
N ARG A 121 -5.97 -2.00 6.26
CA ARG A 121 -6.54 -0.82 5.56
C ARG A 121 -5.66 0.43 5.62
N SER A 122 -4.48 0.34 6.19
CA SER A 122 -3.63 1.50 6.41
C SER A 122 -2.99 2.01 5.13
N ALA A 123 -2.81 1.15 4.13
CA ALA A 123 -2.18 1.55 2.87
C ALA A 123 -3.10 2.47 2.05
N ALA A 124 -4.38 2.13 1.88
CA ALA A 124 -5.35 2.99 1.18
C ALA A 124 -5.57 4.30 1.94
N ALA A 125 -5.77 4.24 3.26
CA ALA A 125 -5.92 5.42 4.10
C ALA A 125 -4.68 6.31 4.03
N PHE A 126 -3.49 5.73 4.11
CA PHE A 126 -2.23 6.48 4.01
C PHE A 126 -2.05 7.16 2.65
N LEU A 127 -2.36 6.48 1.54
CA LEU A 127 -2.27 7.09 0.21
C LEU A 127 -3.15 8.34 0.09
N VAL A 128 -4.40 8.25 0.54
CA VAL A 128 -5.30 9.43 0.55
C VAL A 128 -4.75 10.52 1.45
N THR A 129 -4.33 10.18 2.66
CA THR A 129 -3.71 11.13 3.59
C THR A 129 -2.47 11.78 2.99
N SER A 130 -1.62 11.02 2.31
CA SER A 130 -0.36 11.53 1.73
C SER A 130 -0.59 12.64 0.70
N VAL A 131 -1.64 12.52 -0.12
CA VAL A 131 -2.01 13.57 -1.08
C VAL A 131 -2.48 14.84 -0.38
N LEU A 132 -3.30 14.70 0.67
CA LEU A 132 -3.79 15.85 1.45
C LEU A 132 -2.64 16.55 2.19
N GLU A 133 -1.74 15.75 2.77
CA GLU A 133 -0.58 16.30 3.48
C GLU A 133 0.43 16.97 2.53
N ALA A 134 0.62 16.46 1.33
CA ALA A 134 1.47 17.09 0.31
C ALA A 134 0.95 18.50 -0.10
N GLN A 135 -0.37 18.71 -0.05
CA GLN A 135 -0.95 20.03 -0.28
C GLN A 135 -0.73 21.02 0.89
N ARG A 136 -0.66 20.51 2.12
CA ARG A 136 -0.42 21.32 3.33
C ARG A 136 1.06 21.57 3.58
N HIS A 137 1.89 20.62 3.19
CA HIS A 137 3.32 20.52 3.45
C HIS A 137 4.08 20.31 2.14
N PRO A 138 4.32 21.37 1.33
CA PRO A 138 5.03 21.25 0.06
C PRO A 138 6.42 20.58 0.18
N GLU A 139 7.05 20.69 1.35
CA GLU A 139 8.34 20.02 1.65
C GLU A 139 8.24 18.49 1.75
N LEU A 140 7.03 17.94 1.85
CA LEU A 140 6.80 16.49 1.82
C LEU A 140 6.62 15.97 0.39
N SER A 141 6.34 16.86 -0.57
CA SER A 141 6.17 16.51 -1.96
C SER A 141 7.48 15.99 -2.54
N ASP A 142 7.37 14.90 -3.30
CA ASP A 142 8.46 14.29 -4.03
C ASP A 142 7.91 13.84 -5.39
N GLU A 143 8.40 14.43 -6.47
CA GLU A 143 7.90 14.15 -7.83
C GLU A 143 8.07 12.68 -8.24
N GLU A 144 9.09 12.01 -7.71
CA GLU A 144 9.34 10.59 -8.00
C GLU A 144 8.33 9.67 -7.31
N HIS A 145 7.80 10.09 -6.15
CA HIS A 145 6.91 9.28 -5.33
C HIS A 145 5.48 9.86 -5.22
N ASP A 146 5.11 10.77 -6.12
CA ASP A 146 3.76 11.34 -6.17
C ASP A 146 2.72 10.28 -6.57
N SER A 147 1.88 9.93 -5.61
CA SER A 147 0.84 8.91 -5.77
C SER A 147 -0.19 9.27 -6.85
N LEU A 148 -0.54 10.57 -6.97
CA LEU A 148 -1.44 11.06 -8.01
C LEU A 148 -0.80 10.95 -9.40
N LYS A 149 0.47 11.30 -9.53
CA LYS A 149 1.22 11.15 -10.78
C LYS A 149 1.25 9.71 -11.24
N HIS A 150 1.55 8.76 -10.36
CA HIS A 150 1.55 7.33 -10.69
C HIS A 150 0.17 6.81 -11.12
N ALA A 151 -0.90 7.24 -10.45
CA ALA A 151 -2.26 6.88 -10.82
C ALA A 151 -2.61 7.46 -12.21
N ARG A 152 -2.28 8.73 -12.46
CA ARG A 152 -2.49 9.41 -13.75
C ARG A 152 -1.75 8.71 -14.88
N GLU A 153 -0.48 8.38 -14.70
CA GLU A 153 0.32 7.64 -15.69
C GLU A 153 -0.29 6.28 -16.02
N PHE A 154 -0.74 5.54 -15.01
CA PHE A 154 -1.40 4.25 -15.22
C PHE A 154 -2.70 4.39 -16.01
N VAL A 155 -3.58 5.31 -15.62
CA VAL A 155 -4.87 5.54 -16.30
C VAL A 155 -4.64 6.04 -17.72
N ALA A 156 -3.71 6.97 -17.92
CA ALA A 156 -3.37 7.48 -19.25
C ALA A 156 -2.86 6.36 -20.17
N TRP A 157 -1.99 5.48 -19.66
CA TRP A 157 -1.55 4.29 -20.40
C TRP A 157 -2.72 3.39 -20.79
N ALA A 158 -3.60 3.06 -19.86
CA ALA A 158 -4.73 2.16 -20.11
C ALA A 158 -5.74 2.74 -21.11
N VAL A 159 -6.03 4.04 -21.02
CA VAL A 159 -6.96 4.76 -21.92
C VAL A 159 -6.35 4.86 -23.32
N ASN A 160 -5.10 5.30 -23.45
CA ASN A 160 -4.45 5.45 -24.75
C ASN A 160 -4.31 4.11 -25.48
N ASP A 161 -3.99 3.03 -24.76
CA ASP A 161 -3.93 1.69 -25.34
C ASP A 161 -5.31 1.20 -25.81
N ALA A 162 -6.38 1.49 -25.06
CA ALA A 162 -7.74 1.17 -25.48
C ALA A 162 -8.18 1.94 -26.74
N ILE A 163 -7.79 3.21 -26.85
CA ILE A 163 -8.01 4.02 -28.07
C ILE A 163 -7.21 3.44 -29.24
N ALA A 164 -5.94 3.14 -29.04
CA ALA A 164 -5.06 2.60 -30.09
C ALA A 164 -5.56 1.26 -30.65
N ARG A 165 -6.20 0.42 -29.81
CA ARG A 165 -6.82 -0.85 -30.21
C ARG A 165 -8.24 -0.71 -30.76
N GLY A 166 -8.81 0.51 -30.80
CA GLY A 166 -10.18 0.75 -31.23
C GLY A 166 -11.25 0.23 -30.28
N GLU A 167 -10.88 -0.10 -29.03
CA GLU A 167 -11.82 -0.50 -27.97
C GLU A 167 -12.60 0.71 -27.43
N LEU A 168 -11.93 1.85 -27.33
CA LEU A 168 -12.50 3.10 -26.87
C LEU A 168 -12.52 4.13 -28.00
N THR A 169 -13.69 4.71 -28.23
CA THR A 169 -13.87 5.89 -29.08
C THR A 169 -14.51 6.98 -28.21
N THR A 170 -13.96 8.18 -28.25
CA THR A 170 -14.43 9.29 -27.43
C THR A 170 -14.27 10.61 -28.18
N ASP A 171 -15.24 11.51 -28.03
CA ASP A 171 -15.18 12.90 -28.49
C ASP A 171 -14.67 13.84 -27.37
N THR A 172 -14.40 13.29 -26.18
CA THR A 172 -13.87 14.04 -25.04
C THR A 172 -12.35 14.08 -25.12
N GLU A 173 -11.76 15.21 -24.71
CA GLU A 173 -10.32 15.35 -24.53
C GLU A 173 -9.81 14.23 -23.61
N VAL A 174 -8.77 13.52 -24.08
CA VAL A 174 -8.24 12.33 -23.39
C VAL A 174 -7.76 12.68 -21.97
N ASP A 175 -7.11 13.82 -21.81
CA ASP A 175 -6.63 14.26 -20.49
C ASP A 175 -7.79 14.48 -19.51
N SER A 176 -8.92 15.03 -19.97
CA SER A 176 -10.12 15.21 -19.15
C SER A 176 -10.73 13.86 -18.74
N LEU A 177 -10.73 12.88 -19.64
CA LEU A 177 -11.17 11.52 -19.35
C LEU A 177 -10.26 10.85 -18.31
N VAL A 178 -8.95 11.01 -18.46
CA VAL A 178 -7.95 10.50 -17.51
C VAL A 178 -8.17 11.10 -16.12
N GLU A 179 -8.30 12.42 -16.01
CA GLU A 179 -8.53 13.09 -14.72
C GLU A 179 -9.84 12.65 -14.06
N MET A 180 -10.91 12.47 -14.83
CA MET A 180 -12.18 11.93 -14.31
C MET A 180 -11.98 10.53 -13.73
N LEU A 181 -11.29 9.64 -14.45
CA LEU A 181 -11.03 8.28 -13.98
C LEU A 181 -10.13 8.27 -12.74
N VAL A 182 -9.11 9.12 -12.70
CA VAL A 182 -8.25 9.30 -11.51
C VAL A 182 -9.09 9.77 -10.33
N ALA A 183 -9.98 10.75 -10.51
CA ALA A 183 -10.86 11.23 -9.45
C ALA A 183 -11.78 10.12 -8.90
N VAL A 184 -12.34 9.28 -9.76
CA VAL A 184 -13.13 8.12 -9.35
C VAL A 184 -12.27 7.12 -8.58
N MET A 185 -11.05 6.85 -9.06
CA MET A 185 -10.10 5.96 -8.39
C MET A 185 -9.76 6.45 -6.99
N TRP A 186 -9.48 7.73 -6.82
CA TRP A 186 -9.20 8.31 -5.50
C TRP A 186 -10.43 8.32 -4.60
N GLY A 187 -11.63 8.54 -5.14
CA GLY A 187 -12.88 8.37 -4.41
C GLY A 187 -13.08 6.95 -3.87
N MET A 188 -12.76 5.94 -4.66
CA MET A 188 -12.79 4.54 -4.22
C MET A 188 -11.69 4.24 -3.18
N GLY A 189 -10.50 4.82 -3.34
CA GLY A 189 -9.41 4.74 -2.35
C GLY A 189 -9.81 5.37 -1.01
N PHE A 190 -10.45 6.53 -1.03
CA PHE A 190 -11.02 7.16 0.16
C PHE A 190 -12.07 6.26 0.83
N TYR A 191 -12.97 5.70 0.04
CA TYR A 191 -13.98 4.78 0.55
C TYR A 191 -13.34 3.56 1.21
N ALA A 192 -12.31 2.98 0.58
CA ALA A 192 -11.58 1.83 1.11
C ALA A 192 -10.88 2.14 2.45
N GLY A 193 -10.21 3.28 2.52
CA GLY A 193 -9.42 3.66 3.69
C GLY A 193 -10.25 4.11 4.88
N PHE A 194 -11.37 4.84 4.64
CA PHE A 194 -12.04 5.59 5.70
C PHE A 194 -13.52 5.25 5.91
N VAL A 195 -14.22 4.68 4.93
CA VAL A 195 -15.68 4.58 4.98
C VAL A 195 -16.17 3.15 5.08
N GLY A 196 -15.91 2.34 4.06
CA GLY A 196 -16.52 1.04 3.90
C GLY A 196 -15.66 -0.13 4.37
N SER A 197 -16.29 -1.29 4.49
CA SER A 197 -15.59 -2.57 4.62
C SER A 197 -15.06 -3.06 3.27
N HIS A 198 -14.18 -4.04 3.29
CA HIS A 198 -13.70 -4.72 2.08
C HIS A 198 -14.83 -5.31 1.22
N GLN A 199 -15.89 -5.79 1.85
CA GLN A 199 -17.05 -6.34 1.15
C GLN A 199 -17.87 -5.25 0.46
N GLU A 200 -18.08 -4.12 1.14
CA GLU A 200 -18.78 -2.96 0.58
C GLU A 200 -18.00 -2.35 -0.58
N LEU A 201 -16.67 -2.26 -0.46
CA LEU A 201 -15.82 -1.77 -1.55
C LEU A 201 -15.89 -2.67 -2.79
N LYS A 202 -15.93 -3.99 -2.65
CA LYS A 202 -16.17 -4.92 -3.78
C LYS A 202 -17.49 -4.63 -4.48
N ALA A 203 -18.54 -4.31 -3.71
CA ALA A 203 -19.83 -3.93 -4.28
C ALA A 203 -19.74 -2.60 -5.05
N VAL A 204 -19.03 -1.61 -4.51
CA VAL A 204 -18.78 -0.31 -5.19
C VAL A 204 -18.02 -0.50 -6.50
N VAL A 205 -16.95 -1.28 -6.51
CA VAL A 205 -16.19 -1.60 -7.74
C VAL A 205 -17.08 -2.25 -8.79
N ARG A 206 -17.92 -3.20 -8.40
CA ARG A 206 -18.86 -3.84 -9.32
C ARG A 206 -19.89 -2.85 -9.90
N GLN A 207 -20.41 -1.91 -9.08
CA GLN A 207 -21.32 -0.87 -9.60
C GLN A 207 -20.59 0.07 -10.57
N PHE A 208 -19.32 0.37 -10.31
CA PHE A 208 -18.51 1.14 -11.25
C PHE A 208 -18.32 0.42 -12.59
N GLU A 209 -18.06 -0.88 -12.59
CA GLU A 209 -18.00 -1.70 -13.82
C GLU A 209 -19.30 -1.66 -14.61
N LEU A 210 -20.45 -1.78 -13.92
CA LEU A 210 -21.77 -1.68 -14.55
C LEU A 210 -22.01 -0.28 -15.12
N LEU A 211 -21.60 0.78 -14.44
CA LEU A 211 -21.69 2.15 -14.91
C LEU A 211 -20.86 2.35 -16.19
N MET A 212 -19.61 1.93 -16.18
CA MET A 212 -18.70 2.08 -17.31
C MET A 212 -19.12 1.25 -18.54
N SER A 213 -19.77 0.11 -18.32
CA SER A 213 -20.34 -0.72 -19.39
C SER A 213 -21.76 -0.31 -19.81
N ASN A 214 -22.27 0.83 -19.33
CA ASN A 214 -23.62 1.34 -19.58
C ASN A 214 -24.75 0.37 -19.18
N ASN A 215 -24.50 -0.42 -18.14
CA ASN A 215 -25.44 -1.44 -17.65
C ASN A 215 -25.98 -1.16 -16.24
N LEU A 216 -25.59 -0.04 -15.61
CA LEU A 216 -26.04 0.29 -14.26
C LEU A 216 -27.48 0.81 -14.22
N TRP A 217 -27.82 1.69 -15.17
CA TRP A 217 -29.16 2.26 -15.30
C TRP A 217 -29.50 2.63 -16.76
N ARG A 218 -30.76 2.88 -16.99
CA ARG A 218 -31.23 3.48 -18.25
C ARG A 218 -31.88 4.83 -17.92
N LEU A 219 -31.33 5.90 -18.44
CA LEU A 219 -31.94 7.21 -18.36
C LEU A 219 -33.06 7.24 -19.40
N GLN A 220 -34.30 7.58 -18.97
CA GLN A 220 -35.41 7.88 -19.89
C GLN A 220 -35.20 9.33 -20.36
N SER A 221 -35.10 9.52 -21.68
CA SER A 221 -35.01 10.82 -22.32
C SER A 221 -36.39 11.46 -22.43
#